data_6d219c66cff4107882c12b657a447922
#
_entry.id   6d219c66cff4107882c12b657a447922
#
_cell.length_a   1.000
_cell.length_b   1.000
_cell.length_c   1.000
_cell.angle_alpha   90.00
_cell.angle_beta   90.00
_cell.angle_gamma   90.00
#
_symmetry.space_group_name_H-M   'P 1'
#
loop_
_entity.id
_entity.type
_entity.pdbx_description
1 polymer ?
#
loop_
_entity_poly.entity_id
_entity_poly.type
_entity_poly.pdbx_seq_one_letter_code
_entity_poly.pdbx_strand_id
1 'polypeptide(L)'
;MTSEKAWRADVYVALKAGVNDPQGLAVRDGLHRLGYDQVSQVRVGRYIQVWLEAPDEEAAAARVREMCERLLANPVIEEYRFNVVRA
;
A
#
# COMPACT_ATOMS: atom_id res chain seq x y z
N MET A 1 23.20 -19.04 -16.69
CA MET A 1 23.25 -18.29 -15.43
C MET A 1 22.23 -17.17 -15.44
N THR A 2 21.35 -17.19 -14.48
CA THR A 2 20.29 -16.19 -14.40
C THR A 2 20.80 -14.93 -13.74
N SER A 3 20.72 -13.82 -14.44
CA SER A 3 21.09 -12.52 -13.93
C SER A 3 19.96 -11.94 -13.13
N GLU A 4 20.18 -11.70 -11.85
CA GLU A 4 19.21 -10.96 -11.05
C GLU A 4 19.34 -9.49 -11.37
N LYS A 5 18.22 -8.83 -11.48
CA LYS A 5 18.13 -7.39 -11.73
C LYS A 5 17.50 -6.71 -10.53
N ALA A 6 17.79 -5.44 -10.36
CA ALA A 6 17.24 -4.68 -9.25
C ALA A 6 15.86 -4.09 -9.61
N TRP A 7 14.91 -4.24 -8.72
CA TRP A 7 13.54 -3.77 -8.89
C TRP A 7 13.11 -3.01 -7.65
N ARG A 8 12.16 -2.11 -7.85
CA ARG A 8 11.50 -1.41 -6.74
C ARG A 8 10.00 -1.67 -6.85
N ALA A 9 9.41 -2.10 -5.75
CA ALA A 9 7.96 -2.23 -5.64
C ALA A 9 7.42 -1.07 -4.83
N ASP A 10 6.40 -0.43 -5.36
CA ASP A 10 5.64 0.60 -4.66
C ASP A 10 4.31 -0.03 -4.25
N VAL A 11 4.13 -0.25 -2.95
CA VAL A 11 3.00 -0.98 -2.39
C VAL A 11 2.08 -0.02 -1.64
N TYR A 12 0.80 -0.08 -1.96
CA TYR A 12 -0.23 0.75 -1.35
C TYR A 12 -1.17 -0.15 -0.58
N VAL A 13 -1.26 0.08 0.73
CA VAL A 13 -2.09 -0.73 1.63
C VAL A 13 -3.15 0.17 2.24
N ALA A 14 -4.41 -0.25 2.13
CA ALA A 14 -5.54 0.51 2.64
C ALA A 14 -6.50 -0.41 3.37
N LEU A 15 -7.27 0.13 4.31
CA LEU A 15 -8.34 -0.62 4.96
C LEU A 15 -9.44 -0.93 3.95
N LYS A 16 -10.00 -2.12 4.05
CA LYS A 16 -11.16 -2.52 3.24
C LYS A 16 -12.35 -1.63 3.55
N ALA A 17 -13.24 -1.47 2.58
CA ALA A 17 -14.50 -0.74 2.78
C ALA A 17 -15.25 -1.33 3.96
N GLY A 18 -15.83 -0.48 4.79
CA GLY A 18 -16.58 -0.91 5.96
C GLY A 18 -15.75 -1.13 7.21
N VAL A 19 -14.42 -1.18 7.10
CA VAL A 19 -13.55 -1.27 8.27
C VAL A 19 -13.38 0.13 8.85
N ASN A 20 -13.57 0.27 10.16
CA ASN A 20 -13.44 1.54 10.85
C ASN A 20 -12.01 2.06 10.77
N ASP A 21 -11.89 3.37 10.48
CA ASP A 21 -10.61 4.05 10.33
C ASP A 21 -10.55 5.23 11.29
N PRO A 22 -10.16 5.02 12.56
CA PRO A 22 -10.10 6.10 13.53
C PRO A 22 -9.09 7.19 13.15
N GLN A 23 -8.03 6.83 12.44
CA GLN A 23 -7.03 7.79 11.96
C GLN A 23 -7.64 8.70 10.89
N GLY A 24 -8.40 8.13 9.96
CA GLY A 24 -9.11 8.89 8.93
C GLY A 24 -10.15 9.83 9.51
N LEU A 25 -10.88 9.37 10.55
CA LEU A 25 -11.85 10.21 11.24
C LEU A 25 -11.17 11.40 11.93
N ALA A 26 -10.03 11.18 12.56
CA ALA A 26 -9.29 12.25 13.21
C ALA A 26 -8.81 13.30 12.20
N VAL A 27 -8.34 12.87 11.04
CA VAL A 27 -7.91 13.78 9.97
C VAL A 27 -9.11 14.57 9.44
N ARG A 28 -10.24 13.90 9.21
CA ARG A 28 -11.45 14.56 8.75
C ARG A 28 -11.89 15.67 9.73
N ASP A 29 -11.90 15.35 11.01
CA ASP A 29 -12.28 16.31 12.04
C ASP A 29 -11.31 17.49 12.09
N GLY A 30 -10.03 17.23 11.92
CA GLY A 30 -9.02 18.28 11.82
C GLY A 30 -9.26 19.21 10.63
N LEU A 31 -9.61 18.64 9.47
CA LEU A 31 -9.93 19.43 8.28
C LEU A 31 -11.17 20.26 8.48
N HIS A 32 -12.20 19.73 9.14
CA HIS A 32 -13.40 20.48 9.46
C HIS A 32 -13.09 21.68 10.36
N ARG A 33 -12.23 21.50 11.35
CA ARG A 33 -11.80 22.60 12.22
C ARG A 33 -11.04 23.68 11.46
N LEU A 34 -10.40 23.32 10.34
CA LEU A 34 -9.72 24.28 9.48
C LEU A 34 -10.66 24.94 8.46
N GLY A 35 -11.94 24.58 8.46
CA GLY A 35 -12.92 25.19 7.58
C GLY A 35 -13.24 24.40 6.32
N TYR A 36 -12.69 23.20 6.17
CA TYR A 36 -12.95 22.37 4.99
C TYR A 36 -14.17 21.49 5.23
N ASP A 37 -15.34 22.11 5.36
CA ASP A 37 -16.60 21.43 5.69
C ASP A 37 -17.07 20.49 4.58
N GLN A 38 -16.60 20.68 3.35
CA GLN A 38 -16.98 19.87 2.21
C GLN A 38 -16.32 18.48 2.21
N VAL A 39 -15.38 18.23 3.11
CA VAL A 39 -14.73 16.92 3.21
C VAL A 39 -15.69 15.95 3.91
N SER A 40 -16.14 14.94 3.17
CA SER A 40 -17.07 13.94 3.69
C SER A 40 -16.37 12.75 4.33
N GLN A 41 -15.23 12.37 3.79
CA GLN A 41 -14.54 11.15 4.26
C GLN A 41 -13.05 11.27 4.03
N VAL A 42 -12.29 10.72 4.95
CA VAL A 42 -10.83 10.58 4.84
C VAL A 42 -10.47 9.14 5.19
N ARG A 43 -9.65 8.52 4.35
CA ARG A 43 -9.11 7.18 4.62
C ARG A 43 -7.60 7.28 4.68
N VAL A 44 -7.00 6.67 5.68
CA VAL A 44 -5.55 6.67 5.84
C VAL A 44 -5.02 5.27 5.57
N GLY A 45 -3.97 5.19 4.77
CA GLY A 45 -3.33 3.92 4.46
C GLY A 45 -1.83 4.02 4.56
N ARG A 46 -1.13 3.01 4.07
CA ARG A 46 0.33 2.97 4.07
C ARG A 46 0.87 2.90 2.66
N TYR A 47 1.98 3.55 2.44
CA TYR A 47 2.76 3.44 1.22
C TYR A 47 4.12 2.86 1.59
N ILE A 48 4.45 1.71 0.99
CA ILE A 48 5.67 0.97 1.32
C ILE A 48 6.48 0.78 0.05
N GLN A 49 7.76 1.10 0.11
CA GLN A 49 8.67 0.83 -0.99
C GLN A 49 9.58 -0.32 -0.63
N VAL A 50 9.72 -1.28 -1.54
CA VAL A 50 10.56 -2.46 -1.33
C VAL A 50 11.51 -2.59 -2.51
N TRP A 51 12.79 -2.64 -2.21
CA TRP A 51 13.82 -2.90 -3.22
C TRP A 51 14.21 -4.37 -3.13
N LEU A 52 14.19 -5.04 -4.27
CA LEU A 52 14.47 -6.47 -4.32
C LEU A 52 15.17 -6.83 -5.62
N GLU A 53 15.75 -8.02 -5.64
CA GLU A 53 16.36 -8.57 -6.84
C GLU A 53 15.49 -9.70 -7.39
N ALA A 54 15.40 -9.77 -8.71
CA ALA A 54 14.65 -10.81 -9.40
C ALA A 54 15.13 -10.88 -10.85
N PRO A 55 15.00 -12.02 -11.51
CA PRO A 55 15.46 -12.15 -12.89
C PRO A 55 14.64 -11.33 -13.88
N ASP A 56 13.37 -11.12 -13.62
CA ASP A 56 12.49 -10.33 -14.50
C ASP A 56 11.35 -9.71 -13.69
N GLU A 57 10.54 -8.89 -14.36
CA GLU A 57 9.43 -8.19 -13.73
C GLU A 57 8.40 -9.15 -13.16
N GLU A 58 8.10 -10.22 -13.89
CA GLU A 58 7.09 -11.20 -13.47
C GLU A 58 7.50 -11.89 -12.17
N ALA A 59 8.77 -12.29 -12.07
CA ALA A 59 9.32 -12.90 -10.85
C ALA A 59 9.30 -11.89 -9.69
N ALA A 60 9.66 -10.63 -9.96
CA ALA A 60 9.61 -9.58 -8.95
C ALA A 60 8.18 -9.39 -8.43
N ALA A 61 7.21 -9.31 -9.34
CA ALA A 61 5.81 -9.14 -8.98
C ALA A 61 5.30 -10.31 -8.13
N ALA A 62 5.67 -11.54 -8.49
CA ALA A 62 5.26 -12.73 -7.73
C ALA A 62 5.81 -12.68 -6.30
N ARG A 63 7.07 -12.28 -6.14
CA ARG A 63 7.71 -12.14 -4.82
C ARG A 63 7.03 -11.06 -3.98
N VAL A 64 6.71 -9.93 -4.60
CA VAL A 64 6.05 -8.82 -3.89
C VAL A 64 4.64 -9.20 -3.46
N ARG A 65 3.89 -9.90 -4.32
CA ARG A 65 2.55 -10.38 -3.96
C ARG A 65 2.62 -11.28 -2.74
N GLU A 66 3.57 -12.18 -2.71
CA GLU A 66 3.77 -13.05 -1.56
C GLU A 66 4.12 -12.26 -0.31
N MET A 67 4.99 -11.25 -0.43
CA MET A 67 5.33 -10.37 0.70
C MET A 67 4.10 -9.66 1.25
N CYS A 68 3.23 -9.16 0.36
CA CYS A 68 2.00 -8.49 0.77
C CYS A 68 1.09 -9.44 1.55
N GLU A 69 0.91 -10.65 1.05
CA GLU A 69 0.03 -11.64 1.67
C GLU A 69 0.54 -12.13 3.02
N ARG A 70 1.86 -12.19 3.18
CA ARG A 70 2.46 -12.77 4.38
C ARG A 70 2.83 -11.74 5.44
N LEU A 71 3.04 -10.48 5.07
CA LEU A 71 3.56 -9.48 6.01
C LEU A 71 3.05 -8.06 5.79
N LEU A 72 3.08 -7.56 4.54
CA LEU A 72 2.90 -6.13 4.31
C LEU A 72 1.47 -5.66 4.50
N ALA A 73 0.50 -6.53 4.31
CA ALA A 73 -0.90 -6.21 4.50
C ALA A 73 -1.56 -7.29 5.36
N ASN A 74 -2.56 -6.89 6.14
CA ASN A 74 -3.41 -7.83 6.88
C ASN A 74 -4.60 -8.17 5.97
N PRO A 75 -4.65 -9.36 5.37
CA PRO A 75 -5.68 -9.68 4.37
C PRO A 75 -7.10 -9.74 4.93
N VAL A 76 -7.24 -9.79 6.25
CA VAL A 76 -8.57 -9.79 6.88
C VAL A 76 -9.22 -8.42 6.80
N ILE A 77 -8.45 -7.36 7.04
CA ILE A 77 -8.98 -6.00 7.14
C ILE A 77 -8.41 -5.03 6.12
N GLU A 78 -7.37 -5.44 5.40
CA GLU A 78 -6.69 -4.54 4.45
C GLU A 78 -6.70 -5.13 3.05
N GLU A 79 -6.64 -4.24 2.08
CA GLU A 79 -6.41 -4.57 0.67
C GLU A 79 -5.14 -3.88 0.22
N TYR A 80 -4.55 -4.37 -0.85
CA TYR A 80 -3.32 -3.78 -1.36
C TYR A 80 -3.30 -3.77 -2.88
N ARG A 81 -2.48 -2.89 -3.41
CA ARG A 81 -2.07 -2.88 -4.82
C ARG A 81 -0.61 -2.49 -4.89
N PHE A 82 0.06 -2.84 -5.96
CA PHE A 82 1.45 -2.47 -6.12
C PHE A 82 1.84 -2.32 -7.59
N ASN A 83 2.93 -1.59 -7.80
CA ASN A 83 3.61 -1.47 -9.08
C ASN A 83 5.05 -1.93 -8.90
N VAL A 84 5.62 -2.53 -9.93
CA VAL A 84 7.02 -2.93 -9.94
C VAL A 84 7.73 -2.21 -11.08
N VAL A 85 8.83 -1.56 -10.77
CA VAL A 85 9.64 -0.84 -11.76
C VAL A 85 11.11 -1.22 -11.59
N ARG A 86 11.90 -1.01 -12.64
CA ARG A 86 13.36 -1.20 -12.56
C ARG A 86 13.95 -0.15 -11.62
N ALA A 87 14.79 -0.63 -10.73
CA ALA A 87 15.48 0.27 -9.79
C ALA A 87 16.80 0.74 -10.37
#